data_7365a860cf93594ec0032f323682805d
#
_entry.id   7365a860cf93594ec0032f323682805d
#
_cell.length_a   1.000
_cell.length_b   1.000
_cell.length_c   1.000
_cell.angle_alpha   90.00
_cell.angle_beta   90.00
_cell.angle_gamma   90.00
#
_symmetry.space_group_name_H-M   'P 1'
#
loop_
_entity.id
_entity.type
_entity.pdbx_description
1 polymer ?
#
loop_
_entity_poly.entity_id
_entity_poly.type
_entity_poly.pdbx_seq_one_letter_code
_entity_poly.pdbx_strand_id
1 'polypeptide(L)'
;MVLKPAVITALGAIVLASFGSPAMAADEPSTKLVRCGAQSCLVVTGHRDDPAATVSINGRTVEVEGKRGWRASLPVETVRRWSAPFARTLDVSLQSPGAEQQTTTSVDLPIGLLGHVTDLASLEIRVR
;
A
#
# COMPACT_ATOMS: atom_id res chain seq x y z
N MET A 1 -14.91 -1.41 -70.30
CA MET A 1 -14.85 -1.53 -69.69
C MET A 1 -14.64 -1.51 -68.52
N VAL A 2 -14.57 -1.54 -68.02
CA VAL A 2 -14.37 -1.65 -66.97
C VAL A 2 -14.12 -1.67 -65.93
N LEU A 3 -13.99 -1.64 -65.33
CA LEU A 3 -13.66 -1.67 -64.26
C LEU A 3 -13.59 -1.82 -63.18
N LYS A 4 -13.41 -1.91 -62.36
CA LYS A 4 -13.26 -2.08 -61.26
C LYS A 4 -13.05 -2.01 -60.16
N PRO A 5 -13.02 -1.86 -59.57
CA PRO A 5 -12.81 -1.74 -58.51
C PRO A 5 -12.52 -1.91 -57.45
N ALA A 6 -12.26 -2.00 -56.93
CA ALA A 6 -11.93 -2.19 -55.93
C ALA A 6 -12.01 -2.27 -54.81
N VAL A 7 -12.04 -2.17 -54.27
CA VAL A 7 -12.16 -2.35 -53.19
C VAL A 7 -11.74 -2.32 -52.09
N ILE A 8 -11.35 -2.30 -51.51
CA ILE A 8 -10.98 -2.25 -50.47
C ILE A 8 -11.07 -2.43 -49.27
N THR A 9 -11.13 -2.46 -48.76
CA THR A 9 -11.21 -2.74 -47.70
C THR A 9 -10.78 -2.52 -46.58
N ALA A 10 -10.50 -2.31 -46.10
CA ALA A 10 -10.22 -2.06 -45.06
C ALA A 10 -10.13 -2.45 -43.95
N LEU A 11 -10.18 -2.50 -43.42
CA LEU A 11 -10.11 -2.88 -42.35
C LEU A 11 -9.90 -2.66 -41.20
N GLY A 12 -9.66 -2.43 -40.64
CA GLY A 12 -9.69 -2.21 -39.61
C GLY A 12 -9.30 -2.48 -38.46
N ALA A 13 -9.09 -2.54 -37.84
CA ALA A 13 -8.76 -2.90 -36.87
C ALA A 13 -8.67 -2.78 -35.71
N ILE A 14 -8.58 -2.64 -35.10
CA ILE A 14 -8.54 -2.59 -34.08
C ILE A 14 -8.25 -2.73 -32.91
N VAL A 15 -7.94 -2.72 -32.27
CA VAL A 15 -7.63 -2.82 -31.23
C VAL A 15 -7.62 -2.83 -30.09
N LEU A 16 -7.58 -2.76 -29.51
CA LEU A 16 -7.55 -2.89 -28.46
C LEU A 16 -7.16 -2.75 -27.36
N ALA A 17 -6.85 -2.69 -26.78
CA ALA A 17 -6.55 -2.47 -25.86
C ALA A 17 -6.41 -2.61 -24.67
N SER A 18 -6.28 -2.57 -24.00
CA SER A 18 -6.22 -2.74 -22.95
C SER A 18 -5.99 -2.80 -21.92
N PHE A 19 -5.67 -2.77 -21.29
CA PHE A 19 -5.39 -2.88 -20.42
C PHE A 19 -5.22 -2.88 -19.25
N GLY A 20 -5.25 -2.85 -18.66
CA GLY A 20 -5.39 -3.08 -17.55
C GLY A 20 -4.35 -3.23 -16.74
N SER A 21 -3.85 -3.33 -16.07
CA SER A 21 -2.88 -3.42 -15.36
C SER A 21 -2.95 -3.80 -14.08
N PRO A 22 -3.29 -4.85 -13.71
CA PRO A 22 -3.35 -5.28 -12.37
C PRO A 22 -2.00 -5.29 -11.72
N ALA A 23 -1.01 -5.20 -12.47
CA ALA A 23 0.28 -5.21 -11.86
C ALA A 23 0.50 -4.10 -10.91
N MET A 24 -0.23 -3.02 -11.07
CA MET A 24 -0.03 -1.94 -10.18
C MET A 24 -0.43 -2.29 -8.81
N ALA A 25 -1.43 -3.08 -8.66
CA ALA A 25 -1.89 -3.43 -7.34
C ALA A 25 -0.85 -4.21 -6.59
N ALA A 26 -0.02 -4.94 -7.30
CA ALA A 26 0.98 -5.75 -6.65
C ALA A 26 2.09 -4.90 -6.06
N ASP A 27 2.27 -3.69 -6.56
CA ASP A 27 3.31 -2.85 -6.07
C ASP A 27 2.85 -1.98 -4.92
N GLU A 28 1.59 -1.98 -4.61
CA GLU A 28 1.11 -1.12 -3.55
C GLU A 28 1.47 -1.69 -2.20
N PRO A 29 1.82 -0.85 -1.25
CA PRO A 29 2.11 -1.36 0.07
C PRO A 29 0.86 -1.91 0.73
N SER A 30 1.04 -2.80 1.66
CA SER A 30 -0.08 -3.36 2.38
C SER A 30 0.32 -3.58 3.83
N THR A 31 -0.67 -3.76 4.69
CA THR A 31 -0.43 -3.94 6.11
C THR A 31 -1.06 -5.24 6.58
N LYS A 32 -0.50 -5.77 7.66
CA LYS A 32 -0.99 -6.99 8.21
C LYS A 32 -0.66 -7.01 9.70
N LEU A 33 -1.62 -7.41 10.51
CA LEU A 33 -1.39 -7.48 11.93
C LEU A 33 -0.88 -8.86 12.28
N VAL A 34 0.21 -8.93 13.02
CA VAL A 34 0.80 -10.22 13.41
C VAL A 34 1.20 -10.17 14.86
N ARG A 35 1.45 -11.33 15.42
CA ARG A 35 1.94 -11.41 16.76
C ARG A 35 3.44 -11.32 16.73
N CYS A 36 4.03 -10.56 17.61
CA CYS A 36 5.47 -10.47 17.69
C CYS A 36 5.83 -10.59 19.18
N GLY A 37 5.98 -11.81 19.64
CA GLY A 37 6.22 -12.00 21.04
C GLY A 37 4.94 -11.85 21.81
N ALA A 38 4.96 -11.11 22.89
CA ALA A 38 3.80 -10.93 23.71
C ALA A 38 2.88 -9.83 23.25
N GLN A 39 3.24 -9.14 22.20
CA GLN A 39 2.41 -8.03 21.73
C GLN A 39 2.12 -8.18 20.26
N SER A 40 1.36 -7.26 19.74
CA SER A 40 1.02 -7.28 18.33
C SER A 40 1.85 -6.29 17.58
N CYS A 41 2.16 -6.63 16.35
CA CYS A 41 2.92 -5.75 15.49
C CYS A 41 2.20 -5.59 14.17
N LEU A 42 2.43 -4.45 13.55
CA LEU A 42 1.92 -4.21 12.23
C LEU A 42 3.07 -4.43 11.26
N VAL A 43 2.85 -5.31 10.29
CA VAL A 43 3.84 -5.53 9.27
C VAL A 43 3.39 -4.77 8.04
N VAL A 44 4.27 -3.91 7.54
CA VAL A 44 3.99 -3.15 6.33
C VAL A 44 4.93 -3.68 5.27
N THR A 45 4.38 -4.07 4.14
CA THR A 45 5.20 -4.57 3.05
C THR A 45 4.95 -3.73 1.83
N GLY A 46 5.93 -3.64 0.98
CA GLY A 46 5.77 -2.87 -0.23
C GLY A 46 6.91 -3.15 -1.18
N HIS A 47 6.97 -2.33 -2.20
CA HIS A 47 7.97 -2.50 -3.24
C HIS A 47 8.62 -1.15 -3.52
N ARG A 48 9.90 -1.15 -3.77
CA ARG A 48 10.61 0.08 -4.14
C ARG A 48 11.49 -0.25 -5.33
N ASP A 49 11.62 0.70 -6.22
CA ASP A 49 12.41 0.46 -7.42
C ASP A 49 13.89 0.44 -7.10
N ASP A 50 14.30 1.24 -6.16
CA ASP A 50 15.70 1.33 -5.79
C ASP A 50 15.87 0.69 -4.41
N PRO A 51 16.68 -0.35 -4.29
CA PRO A 51 16.87 -0.99 -2.98
C PRO A 51 17.43 -0.03 -1.93
N ALA A 52 18.00 1.07 -2.34
CA ALA A 52 18.54 2.05 -1.40
C ALA A 52 17.52 3.12 -1.03
N ALA A 53 16.31 3.06 -1.56
CA ALA A 53 15.32 4.07 -1.25
C ALA A 53 14.95 3.99 0.22
N THR A 54 14.75 5.14 0.82
CA THR A 54 14.37 5.22 2.22
C THR A 54 12.87 5.07 2.33
N VAL A 55 12.42 4.27 3.29
CA VAL A 55 11.01 4.08 3.54
C VAL A 55 10.65 4.84 4.79
N SER A 56 9.59 5.63 4.71
CA SER A 56 9.09 6.38 5.87
C SER A 56 7.63 6.06 6.06
N ILE A 57 7.20 6.03 7.30
CA ILE A 57 5.81 5.79 7.62
C ILE A 57 5.33 6.95 8.45
N ASN A 58 4.30 7.63 7.98
CA ASN A 58 3.76 8.82 8.60
C ASN A 58 4.87 9.84 8.86
N GLY A 59 5.77 9.96 7.90
CA GLY A 59 6.84 10.95 8.00
C GLY A 59 8.05 10.52 8.80
N ARG A 60 8.06 9.30 9.30
CA ARG A 60 9.19 8.83 10.11
C ARG A 60 9.91 7.72 9.38
N THR A 61 11.21 7.87 9.26
CA THR A 61 12.01 6.87 8.59
C THR A 61 12.03 5.59 9.41
N VAL A 62 11.83 4.47 8.75
CA VAL A 62 11.83 3.18 9.42
C VAL A 62 12.84 2.26 8.77
N GLU A 63 13.29 1.30 9.55
CA GLU A 63 14.19 0.30 9.02
C GLU A 63 13.36 -0.79 8.39
N VAL A 64 13.82 -1.28 7.27
CA VAL A 64 13.09 -2.32 6.56
C VAL A 64 14.03 -3.45 6.22
N GLU A 65 13.45 -4.61 5.99
CA GLU A 65 14.19 -5.76 5.53
C GLU A 65 13.87 -5.97 4.06
N GLY A 66 14.80 -6.53 3.33
CA GLY A 66 14.57 -6.83 1.93
C GLY A 66 15.18 -5.77 1.05
N LYS A 67 15.04 -5.98 -0.23
CA LYS A 67 15.61 -5.06 -1.19
C LYS A 67 14.49 -4.36 -1.91
N ARG A 68 14.18 -4.75 -3.12
CA ARG A 68 13.07 -4.10 -3.79
C ARG A 68 11.77 -4.44 -3.12
N GLY A 69 11.57 -5.69 -2.77
CA GLY A 69 10.43 -6.03 -1.93
C GLY A 69 10.86 -5.82 -0.50
N TRP A 70 10.22 -4.93 0.23
CA TRP A 70 10.64 -4.59 1.58
C TRP A 70 9.53 -4.84 2.59
N ARG A 71 9.94 -4.91 3.84
CA ARG A 71 9.03 -5.22 4.91
C ARG A 71 9.49 -4.53 6.16
N ALA A 72 8.56 -3.92 6.86
CA ALA A 72 8.83 -3.25 8.12
C ALA A 72 7.88 -3.81 9.17
N SER A 73 8.36 -3.99 10.38
CA SER A 73 7.54 -4.50 11.45
C SER A 73 7.55 -3.47 12.57
N LEU A 74 6.41 -3.00 12.96
CA LEU A 74 6.29 -1.96 13.98
C LEU A 74 5.35 -2.41 15.06
N PRO A 75 5.71 -2.20 16.32
CA PRO A 75 4.75 -2.49 17.38
C PRO A 75 3.51 -1.62 17.19
N VAL A 76 2.36 -2.17 17.51
CA VAL A 76 1.13 -1.43 17.35
C VAL A 76 1.15 -0.14 18.17
N GLU A 77 1.78 -0.18 19.33
CA GLU A 77 1.89 1.02 20.15
C GLU A 77 2.62 2.14 19.42
N THR A 78 3.64 1.78 18.68
CA THR A 78 4.39 2.76 17.92
C THR A 78 3.50 3.36 16.83
N VAL A 79 2.74 2.51 16.16
CA VAL A 79 1.85 2.98 15.11
C VAL A 79 0.82 3.93 15.70
N ARG A 80 0.33 3.64 16.89
CA ARG A 80 -0.62 4.52 17.53
C ARG A 80 -0.03 5.88 17.83
N ARG A 81 1.21 5.90 18.29
CA ARG A 81 1.83 7.18 18.59
C ARG A 81 2.08 8.01 17.35
N TRP A 82 2.29 7.35 16.24
CA TRP A 82 2.62 8.06 15.01
C TRP A 82 1.39 8.42 14.19
N SER A 83 0.21 8.05 14.64
CA SER A 83 -0.99 8.24 13.86
C SER A 83 -1.99 9.08 14.63
N ALA A 84 -2.87 9.71 13.89
CA ALA A 84 -3.96 10.43 14.53
C ALA A 84 -4.92 9.42 15.12
N PRO A 85 -5.66 9.80 16.15
CA PRO A 85 -6.64 8.89 16.74
C PRO A 85 -7.63 8.44 15.69
N PHE A 86 -7.95 7.18 15.70
CA PHE A 86 -8.92 6.59 14.76
C PHE A 86 -8.50 6.66 13.31
N ALA A 87 -7.23 6.88 13.06
CA ALA A 87 -6.76 6.87 11.69
C ALA A 87 -7.02 5.51 11.08
N ARG A 88 -7.34 5.47 9.80
CA ARG A 88 -7.58 4.23 9.10
C ARG A 88 -6.53 3.92 8.08
N THR A 89 -5.61 4.82 7.87
CA THR A 89 -4.55 4.64 6.88
C THR A 89 -3.23 5.10 7.44
N LEU A 90 -2.18 4.62 6.83
CA LEU A 90 -0.84 5.11 7.07
C LEU A 90 -0.31 5.68 5.78
N ASP A 91 0.57 6.64 5.87
CA ASP A 91 1.23 7.16 4.68
C ASP A 91 2.59 6.51 4.58
N VAL A 92 2.84 5.85 3.48
CA VAL A 92 4.12 5.21 3.21
C VAL A 92 4.83 6.03 2.16
N SER A 93 6.01 6.51 2.47
CA SER A 93 6.76 7.35 1.54
C SER A 93 8.05 6.66 1.16
N LEU A 94 8.43 6.80 -0.08
CA LEU A 94 9.68 6.25 -0.60
C LEU A 94 10.48 7.38 -1.19
N GLN A 95 11.76 7.42 -0.85
CA GLN A 95 12.61 8.43 -1.41
C GLN A 95 13.92 7.82 -1.82
N SER A 96 14.22 7.86 -3.10
CA SER A 96 15.46 7.30 -3.61
C SER A 96 16.59 8.27 -3.35
N PRO A 97 17.80 7.76 -3.20
CA PRO A 97 18.95 8.64 -2.99
C PRO A 97 19.07 9.60 -4.15
N GLY A 98 19.27 10.85 -3.84
CA GLY A 98 19.44 11.84 -4.89
C GLY A 98 18.16 12.34 -5.52
N ALA A 99 17.03 11.75 -5.19
CA ALA A 99 15.78 12.21 -5.75
C ALA A 99 15.27 13.38 -4.94
N GLU A 100 14.73 14.36 -5.63
CA GLU A 100 14.20 15.50 -4.94
C GLU A 100 12.81 15.29 -4.44
N GLN A 101 12.10 14.38 -5.03
CA GLN A 101 10.74 14.15 -4.64
C GLN A 101 10.59 12.79 -4.03
N GLN A 102 9.66 12.67 -3.12
CA GLN A 102 9.35 11.38 -2.60
C GLN A 102 7.95 11.00 -3.02
N THR A 103 7.69 9.73 -3.08
CA THR A 103 6.40 9.20 -3.46
C THR A 103 5.68 8.79 -2.18
N THR A 104 4.45 9.21 -2.02
CA THR A 104 3.68 8.86 -0.83
C THR A 104 2.41 8.16 -1.24
N THR A 105 2.12 7.07 -0.58
CA THR A 105 0.92 6.28 -0.83
C THR A 105 0.23 6.02 0.48
N SER A 106 -1.09 6.17 0.52
CA SER A 106 -1.86 5.85 1.69
C SER A 106 -2.20 4.37 1.66
N VAL A 107 -2.04 3.71 2.78
CA VAL A 107 -2.27 2.28 2.89
C VAL A 107 -3.26 2.04 3.99
N ASP A 108 -4.21 1.17 3.77
CA ASP A 108 -5.21 0.89 4.77
C ASP A 108 -4.63 0.16 5.96
N LEU A 109 -5.09 0.52 7.13
CA LEU A 109 -4.75 -0.21 8.33
C LEU A 109 -5.78 -1.29 8.56
N PRO A 110 -5.43 -2.35 9.29
CA PRO A 110 -6.43 -3.33 9.64
C PRO A 110 -7.58 -2.65 10.37
N ILE A 111 -8.77 -3.09 10.12
CA ILE A 111 -9.94 -2.46 10.66
C ILE A 111 -9.87 -2.44 12.17
N GLY A 112 -10.10 -1.28 12.75
CA GLY A 112 -10.13 -1.16 14.19
C GLY A 112 -8.79 -1.06 14.88
N LEU A 113 -7.70 -1.09 14.12
CA LEU A 113 -6.40 -1.11 14.76
C LEU A 113 -6.19 0.07 15.68
N LEU A 114 -6.52 1.25 15.24
CA LEU A 114 -6.33 2.44 16.05
C LEU A 114 -7.60 2.91 16.71
N GLY A 115 -8.65 2.11 16.62
CA GLY A 115 -9.88 2.48 17.26
C GLY A 115 -9.84 2.12 18.73
N HIS A 116 -10.99 2.27 19.37
CA HIS A 116 -11.05 2.01 20.78
C HIS A 116 -11.41 0.57 21.04
N VAL A 117 -10.46 -0.29 20.85
CA VAL A 117 -10.69 -1.67 21.14
C VAL A 117 -11.15 -1.86 22.55
N THR A 118 -10.60 -1.06 23.42
CA THR A 118 -11.00 -1.13 24.80
C THR A 118 -12.44 -0.81 24.96
N ASP A 119 -12.93 0.11 24.18
CA ASP A 119 -14.32 0.48 24.26
C ASP A 119 -15.22 -0.65 23.87
N LEU A 120 -14.81 -1.43 22.90
CA LEU A 120 -15.61 -2.56 22.53
C LEU A 120 -15.68 -3.55 23.65
N ALA A 121 -14.61 -3.77 24.29
CA ALA A 121 -14.61 -4.68 25.40
C ALA A 121 -15.51 -4.15 26.49
N SER A 122 -15.49 -2.87 26.70
CA SER A 122 -16.34 -2.30 27.70
C SER A 122 -17.78 -2.48 27.37
N LEU A 123 -18.10 -2.34 26.12
CA LEU A 123 -19.46 -2.50 25.73
C LEU A 123 -19.94 -3.88 26.01
N GLU A 124 -19.10 -4.85 25.74
CA GLU A 124 -19.51 -6.17 26.02
C GLU A 124 -19.76 -6.38 27.46
N ILE A 125 -18.96 -5.86 28.30
CA ILE A 125 -19.17 -5.99 29.67
C ILE A 125 -20.44 -5.45 30.07
N ARG A 126 -20.89 -4.41 29.52
CA ARG A 126 -22.01 -3.85 29.94
C ARG A 126 -23.16 -4.52 29.56
N VAL A 127 -23.09 -5.39 28.74
CA VAL A 127 -24.22 -6.01 28.38
C VAL A 127 -24.80 -6.75 29.40
N ARG A 128 -24.78 -7.00 30.21
CA ARG A 128 -25.34 -7.69 31.17
C ARG A 128 -26.41 -7.65 31.34
#